data_b0f50464cb1228c8ce70cf25300cacd5
#
_entry.id   b0f50464cb1228c8ce70cf25300cacd5
#
_cell.length_a   1.000
_cell.length_b   1.000
_cell.length_c   1.000
_cell.angle_alpha   90.00
_cell.angle_beta   90.00
_cell.angle_gamma   90.00
#
_symmetry.space_group_name_H-M   'P 1'
#
loop_
_entity.id
_entity.type
_entity.pdbx_description
1 polymer ?
#
loop_
_entity_poly.entity_id
_entity_poly.type
_entity_poly.pdbx_seq_one_letter_code
_entity_poly.pdbx_strand_id
1 'polypeptide(L)'
;PLLRKVAQNTAQLRPLRGGNLARLSVAYSHPQWLVKKLVSLLGVEEAEAFLRIDNEASPISVQVNPLKTNEKALADELRGEGVCVTPHPWVPGCLELSGTGDLTTLSAFYNGRFTVQDAAAHLIVCAADFARGQRVLDVCAAPGGKSFAAAFAMENEGSILSCDLHENKLKRIREGAQRLGITCIETAAVDGRAFRKEWAGKFDVVICDVPCSGLGIIRKKPDIRYKDVQEFSALPEIQRAILENSARYVKRGGLLVYSTCTILPEENEQVTDDFLKAHDEFTYEAFSLPNGVSAPGHLTLSPQRDNTDGSSLSRLRSKTHDRFTVNHLGGNHPRASPDWSTVVPRQA
;
A
#
# COMPACT_ATOMS: atom_id res chain seq x y z
N PRO A 1 7.44 40.48 -3.39
CA PRO A 1 6.49 41.56 -3.67
C PRO A 1 5.30 41.12 -4.53
N LEU A 2 5.52 40.36 -5.64
CA LEU A 2 4.47 39.97 -6.58
C LEU A 2 3.42 39.06 -5.95
N LEU A 3 3.84 37.95 -5.32
CA LEU A 3 2.93 36.99 -4.69
C LEU A 3 2.07 37.63 -3.59
N ARG A 4 2.65 38.58 -2.82
CA ARG A 4 1.88 39.32 -1.80
C ARG A 4 0.81 40.19 -2.45
N LYS A 5 1.12 40.87 -3.58
CA LYS A 5 0.15 41.67 -4.34
C LYS A 5 -0.99 40.79 -4.91
N VAL A 6 -0.63 39.60 -5.45
CA VAL A 6 -1.64 38.65 -5.94
C VAL A 6 -2.55 38.18 -4.82
N ALA A 7 -1.99 37.77 -3.68
CA ALA A 7 -2.76 37.33 -2.51
C ALA A 7 -3.71 38.42 -1.96
N GLN A 8 -3.30 39.70 -2.02
CA GLN A 8 -4.11 40.84 -1.58
C GLN A 8 -5.20 41.24 -2.60
N ASN A 9 -5.08 40.83 -3.84
CA ASN A 9 -6.00 41.25 -4.92
C ASN A 9 -6.65 40.07 -5.63
N THR A 10 -6.87 38.96 -4.94
CA THR A 10 -7.49 37.74 -5.50
C THR A 10 -8.85 38.02 -6.16
N ALA A 11 -9.65 38.93 -5.60
CA ALA A 11 -10.94 39.33 -6.17
C ALA A 11 -10.85 40.02 -7.55
N GLN A 12 -9.66 40.55 -7.93
CA GLN A 12 -9.42 41.17 -9.22
C GLN A 12 -8.88 40.20 -10.27
N LEU A 13 -8.58 38.96 -9.90
CA LEU A 13 -8.14 37.95 -10.84
C LEU A 13 -9.27 37.62 -11.82
N ARG A 14 -8.94 37.60 -13.11
CA ARG A 14 -9.93 37.23 -14.13
C ARG A 14 -10.34 35.77 -13.94
N PRO A 15 -11.63 35.44 -14.14
CA PRO A 15 -12.06 34.05 -14.15
C PRO A 15 -11.24 33.21 -15.15
N LEU A 16 -10.91 31.99 -14.77
CA LEU A 16 -10.22 31.07 -15.64
C LEU A 16 -11.05 30.83 -16.90
N ARG A 17 -10.46 31.07 -18.07
CA ARG A 17 -11.09 30.84 -19.37
C ARG A 17 -10.65 29.49 -19.94
N GLY A 18 -11.54 28.84 -20.68
CA GLY A 18 -11.27 27.56 -21.35
C GLY A 18 -12.29 26.50 -20.99
N GLY A 19 -12.23 25.36 -21.67
CA GLY A 19 -13.04 24.17 -21.34
C GLY A 19 -12.62 23.56 -19.98
N ASN A 20 -13.41 22.62 -19.48
CA ASN A 20 -13.21 22.00 -18.15
C ASN A 20 -11.78 21.54 -17.89
N LEU A 21 -11.11 20.91 -18.86
CA LEU A 21 -9.73 20.41 -18.70
C LEU A 21 -8.73 21.55 -18.46
N ALA A 22 -8.80 22.64 -19.24
CA ALA A 22 -7.89 23.78 -19.08
C ALA A 22 -8.16 24.50 -17.73
N ARG A 23 -9.43 24.65 -17.36
CA ARG A 23 -9.84 25.25 -16.08
C ARG A 23 -9.27 24.45 -14.91
N LEU A 24 -9.49 23.13 -14.87
CA LEU A 24 -9.01 22.24 -13.81
C LEU A 24 -7.48 22.23 -13.73
N SER A 25 -6.80 22.18 -14.89
CA SER A 25 -5.34 22.20 -14.96
C SER A 25 -4.74 23.42 -14.29
N VAL A 26 -5.29 24.60 -14.56
CA VAL A 26 -4.81 25.87 -13.97
C VAL A 26 -5.26 25.99 -12.51
N ALA A 27 -6.52 25.70 -12.21
CA ALA A 27 -7.10 25.85 -10.88
C ALA A 27 -6.36 25.01 -9.82
N TYR A 28 -5.98 23.79 -10.19
CA TYR A 28 -5.33 22.83 -9.29
C TYR A 28 -3.84 22.63 -9.58
N SER A 29 -3.24 23.40 -10.50
CA SER A 29 -1.80 23.32 -10.84
C SER A 29 -1.34 21.91 -11.23
N HIS A 30 -2.11 21.22 -12.08
CA HIS A 30 -1.77 19.91 -12.62
C HIS A 30 -1.61 19.96 -14.14
N PRO A 31 -0.68 19.19 -14.75
CA PRO A 31 -0.51 19.11 -16.19
C PRO A 31 -1.81 18.66 -16.89
N GLN A 32 -2.07 19.20 -18.06
CA GLN A 32 -3.31 18.88 -18.80
C GLN A 32 -3.46 17.39 -19.13
N TRP A 33 -2.34 16.70 -19.40
CA TRP A 33 -2.37 15.26 -19.66
C TRP A 33 -2.93 14.47 -18.45
N LEU A 34 -2.50 14.85 -17.23
CA LEU A 34 -2.95 14.20 -15.98
C LEU A 34 -4.42 14.49 -15.72
N VAL A 35 -4.83 15.76 -15.87
CA VAL A 35 -6.25 16.14 -15.73
C VAL A 35 -7.11 15.38 -16.73
N LYS A 36 -6.69 15.30 -18.01
CA LYS A 36 -7.41 14.52 -19.03
C LYS A 36 -7.53 13.05 -18.63
N LYS A 37 -6.45 12.45 -18.12
CA LYS A 37 -6.42 11.06 -17.66
C LYS A 37 -7.41 10.83 -16.50
N LEU A 38 -7.35 11.69 -15.47
CA LEU A 38 -8.24 11.64 -14.30
C LEU A 38 -9.71 11.83 -14.69
N VAL A 39 -10.01 12.81 -15.54
CA VAL A 39 -11.40 13.04 -15.99
C VAL A 39 -11.91 11.86 -16.81
N SER A 40 -11.07 11.23 -17.63
CA SER A 40 -11.45 10.03 -18.38
C SER A 40 -11.73 8.84 -17.48
N LEU A 41 -10.98 8.72 -16.38
CA LEU A 41 -11.07 7.59 -15.44
C LEU A 41 -12.21 7.76 -14.43
N LEU A 42 -12.37 8.96 -13.87
CA LEU A 42 -13.21 9.23 -12.72
C LEU A 42 -14.48 10.04 -13.06
N GLY A 43 -14.53 10.67 -14.22
CA GLY A 43 -15.49 11.74 -14.51
C GLY A 43 -15.03 13.09 -13.96
N VAL A 44 -15.73 14.16 -14.34
CA VAL A 44 -15.29 15.55 -14.05
C VAL A 44 -15.32 15.85 -12.55
N GLU A 45 -16.39 15.48 -11.86
CA GLU A 45 -16.61 15.81 -10.44
C GLU A 45 -15.62 15.10 -9.52
N GLU A 46 -15.46 13.80 -9.68
CA GLU A 46 -14.51 13.01 -8.91
C GLU A 46 -13.05 13.37 -9.22
N ALA A 47 -12.74 13.67 -10.50
CA ALA A 47 -11.42 14.16 -10.87
C ALA A 47 -11.11 15.51 -10.21
N GLU A 48 -12.07 16.44 -10.13
CA GLU A 48 -11.90 17.70 -9.43
C GLU A 48 -11.69 17.52 -7.93
N ALA A 49 -12.43 16.59 -7.31
CA ALA A 49 -12.23 16.24 -5.91
C ALA A 49 -10.84 15.64 -5.65
N PHE A 50 -10.36 14.75 -6.53
CA PHE A 50 -9.02 14.17 -6.48
C PHE A 50 -7.94 15.24 -6.58
N LEU A 51 -8.02 16.13 -7.60
CA LEU A 51 -7.07 17.22 -7.81
C LEU A 51 -7.00 18.21 -6.63
N ARG A 52 -8.12 18.40 -5.94
CA ARG A 52 -8.19 19.24 -4.73
C ARG A 52 -7.41 18.62 -3.60
N ILE A 53 -7.67 17.33 -3.31
CA ILE A 53 -6.98 16.57 -2.26
C ILE A 53 -5.47 16.49 -2.52
N ASP A 54 -5.03 16.36 -3.78
CA ASP A 54 -3.61 16.34 -4.14
C ASP A 54 -2.86 17.62 -3.77
N ASN A 55 -3.56 18.72 -3.56
CA ASN A 55 -2.99 20.01 -3.13
C ASN A 55 -3.10 20.24 -1.61
N GLU A 56 -3.74 19.35 -0.89
CA GLU A 56 -3.83 19.41 0.57
C GLU A 56 -2.60 18.76 1.22
N ALA A 57 -2.23 19.23 2.41
CA ALA A 57 -1.18 18.61 3.19
C ALA A 57 -1.61 17.19 3.60
N SER A 58 -0.81 16.19 3.22
CA SER A 58 -1.06 14.83 3.68
C SER A 58 -0.72 14.70 5.16
N PRO A 59 -1.57 14.07 5.98
CA PRO A 59 -1.20 13.74 7.35
C PRO A 59 0.00 12.79 7.37
N ILE A 60 0.79 12.85 8.44
CA ILE A 60 1.82 11.85 8.68
C ILE A 60 1.16 10.65 9.33
N SER A 61 0.95 9.59 8.57
CA SER A 61 0.36 8.36 9.09
C SER A 61 1.45 7.42 9.61
N VAL A 62 1.22 6.86 10.79
CA VAL A 62 2.13 5.91 11.44
C VAL A 62 1.36 4.66 11.86
N GLN A 63 2.04 3.52 11.80
CA GLN A 63 1.51 2.25 12.29
C GLN A 63 2.14 1.92 13.64
N VAL A 64 1.30 1.62 14.60
CA VAL A 64 1.72 1.15 15.93
C VAL A 64 2.51 -0.14 15.79
N ASN A 65 3.61 -0.25 16.52
CA ASN A 65 4.35 -1.50 16.64
C ASN A 65 3.77 -2.35 17.79
N PRO A 66 2.96 -3.37 17.52
CA PRO A 66 2.30 -4.17 18.54
C PRO A 66 3.28 -5.05 19.34
N LEU A 67 4.51 -5.23 18.85
CA LEU A 67 5.56 -5.95 19.60
C LEU A 67 6.11 -5.14 20.78
N LYS A 68 5.86 -3.82 20.82
CA LYS A 68 6.44 -2.92 21.83
C LYS A 68 5.43 -2.05 22.56
N THR A 69 4.26 -1.81 22.00
CA THR A 69 3.26 -0.89 22.56
C THR A 69 1.86 -1.17 21.97
N ASN A 70 0.87 -0.42 22.41
CA ASN A 70 -0.46 -0.39 21.86
C ASN A 70 -0.85 1.04 21.44
N GLU A 71 -1.95 1.17 20.72
CA GLU A 71 -2.43 2.43 20.17
C GLU A 71 -2.61 3.52 21.23
N LYS A 72 -3.25 3.18 22.36
CA LYS A 72 -3.51 4.12 23.44
C LYS A 72 -2.20 4.62 24.08
N ALA A 73 -1.32 3.69 24.43
CA ALA A 73 -0.04 4.03 25.08
C ALA A 73 0.85 4.88 24.16
N LEU A 74 0.91 4.55 22.86
CA LEU A 74 1.65 5.36 21.89
C LEU A 74 1.05 6.75 21.74
N ALA A 75 -0.29 6.85 21.64
CA ALA A 75 -0.95 8.14 21.50
C ALA A 75 -0.71 9.03 22.73
N ASP A 76 -0.76 8.47 23.94
CA ASP A 76 -0.51 9.21 25.18
C ASP A 76 0.96 9.67 25.28
N GLU A 77 1.91 8.81 24.88
CA GLU A 77 3.36 9.15 24.83
C GLU A 77 3.63 10.30 23.85
N LEU A 78 3.11 10.21 22.62
CA LEU A 78 3.29 11.24 21.60
C LEU A 78 2.64 12.58 21.98
N ARG A 79 1.46 12.55 22.61
CA ARG A 79 0.83 13.78 23.16
C ARG A 79 1.66 14.39 24.27
N GLY A 80 2.29 13.57 25.11
CA GLY A 80 3.25 14.03 26.13
C GLY A 80 4.47 14.74 25.54
N GLU A 81 4.85 14.40 24.29
CA GLU A 81 5.92 15.06 23.53
C GLU A 81 5.41 16.27 22.71
N GLY A 82 4.13 16.67 22.87
CA GLY A 82 3.54 17.83 22.20
C GLY A 82 3.02 17.56 20.79
N VAL A 83 2.94 16.31 20.37
CA VAL A 83 2.42 15.90 19.06
C VAL A 83 0.88 15.83 19.11
N CYS A 84 0.21 16.38 18.10
CA CYS A 84 -1.23 16.15 17.90
C CYS A 84 -1.43 14.78 17.28
N VAL A 85 -2.22 13.93 17.95
CA VAL A 85 -2.46 12.54 17.54
C VAL A 85 -3.94 12.28 17.39
N THR A 86 -4.34 11.80 16.21
CA THR A 86 -5.71 11.39 15.88
C THR A 86 -5.69 9.94 15.39
N PRO A 87 -6.44 9.01 15.98
CA PRO A 87 -6.60 7.68 15.41
C PRO A 87 -7.23 7.77 14.02
N HIS A 88 -6.75 6.94 13.09
CA HIS A 88 -7.39 6.85 11.79
C HIS A 88 -8.82 6.29 11.94
N PRO A 89 -9.84 6.86 11.27
CA PRO A 89 -11.25 6.58 11.59
C PRO A 89 -11.67 5.13 11.40
N TRP A 90 -10.95 4.35 10.55
CA TRP A 90 -11.35 2.98 10.25
C TRP A 90 -10.16 2.00 10.00
N VAL A 91 -8.91 2.45 10.16
CA VAL A 91 -7.73 1.58 10.02
C VAL A 91 -7.13 1.33 11.41
N PRO A 92 -7.30 0.14 11.99
CA PRO A 92 -6.80 -0.18 13.32
C PRO A 92 -5.27 -0.03 13.42
N GLY A 93 -4.79 0.49 14.53
CA GLY A 93 -3.35 0.68 14.76
C GLY A 93 -2.71 1.78 13.91
N CYS A 94 -3.50 2.53 13.14
CA CYS A 94 -3.04 3.66 12.36
C CYS A 94 -3.33 4.98 13.10
N LEU A 95 -2.31 5.79 13.32
CA LEU A 95 -2.41 7.13 13.90
C LEU A 95 -1.99 8.17 12.88
N GLU A 96 -2.73 9.27 12.83
CA GLU A 96 -2.38 10.48 12.07
C GLU A 96 -1.74 11.50 13.00
N LEU A 97 -0.57 11.99 12.63
CA LEU A 97 0.23 12.89 13.41
C LEU A 97 0.33 14.27 12.76
N SER A 98 0.30 15.32 13.58
CA SER A 98 0.63 16.69 13.18
C SER A 98 1.40 17.40 14.26
N GLY A 99 2.13 18.47 13.89
CA GLY A 99 2.98 19.19 14.83
C GLY A 99 4.22 18.40 15.30
N THR A 100 4.65 17.40 14.53
CA THR A 100 5.73 16.46 14.93
C THR A 100 7.13 17.06 14.86
N GLY A 101 7.34 18.10 14.04
CA GLY A 101 8.70 18.47 13.66
C GLY A 101 9.42 17.30 12.96
N ASP A 102 10.69 17.09 13.29
CA ASP A 102 11.45 15.93 12.82
C ASP A 102 11.08 14.68 13.65
N LEU A 103 10.43 13.72 13.00
CA LEU A 103 9.99 12.46 13.61
C LEU A 103 11.14 11.69 14.30
N THR A 104 12.36 11.81 13.79
CA THR A 104 13.52 11.08 14.32
C THR A 104 13.95 11.56 15.71
N THR A 105 13.47 12.73 16.14
CA THR A 105 13.73 13.29 17.47
C THR A 105 12.75 12.79 18.53
N LEU A 106 11.64 12.20 18.15
CA LEU A 106 10.64 11.66 19.06
C LEU A 106 11.16 10.39 19.75
N SER A 107 11.01 10.30 21.07
CA SER A 107 11.43 9.11 21.83
C SER A 107 10.72 7.85 21.36
N ALA A 108 9.42 7.96 21.06
CA ALA A 108 8.62 6.88 20.52
C ALA A 108 9.16 6.34 19.19
N PHE A 109 9.68 7.20 18.30
CA PHE A 109 10.31 6.78 17.05
C PHE A 109 11.62 6.05 17.32
N TYR A 110 12.51 6.66 18.11
CA TYR A 110 13.81 6.09 18.44
C TYR A 110 13.68 4.71 19.09
N ASN A 111 12.73 4.55 20.01
CA ASN A 111 12.42 3.29 20.69
C ASN A 111 11.69 2.27 19.82
N GLY A 112 11.38 2.62 18.56
CA GLY A 112 10.74 1.72 17.60
C GLY A 112 9.29 1.37 17.94
N ARG A 113 8.55 2.26 18.61
CA ARG A 113 7.15 2.05 18.99
C ARG A 113 6.19 2.20 17.82
N PHE A 114 6.63 2.79 16.70
CA PHE A 114 5.88 2.92 15.49
C PHE A 114 6.77 2.91 14.24
N THR A 115 6.15 2.71 13.10
CA THR A 115 6.74 2.92 11.76
C THR A 115 5.90 3.90 10.97
N VAL A 116 6.56 4.69 10.10
CA VAL A 116 5.84 5.59 9.18
C VAL A 116 5.32 4.76 8.02
N GLN A 117 4.01 4.69 7.90
CA GLN A 117 3.34 3.97 6.81
C GLN A 117 1.95 4.55 6.59
N ASP A 118 1.58 4.75 5.34
CA ASP A 118 0.24 5.19 4.97
C ASP A 118 -0.82 4.12 5.29
N ALA A 119 -2.04 4.59 5.60
CA ALA A 119 -3.17 3.73 5.89
C ALA A 119 -3.48 2.75 4.75
N ALA A 120 -3.44 3.20 3.47
CA ALA A 120 -3.65 2.31 2.34
C ALA A 120 -2.60 1.21 2.24
N ALA A 121 -1.31 1.55 2.47
CA ALA A 121 -0.24 0.56 2.48
C ALA A 121 -0.40 -0.46 3.62
N HIS A 122 -0.92 -0.03 4.78
CA HIS A 122 -1.24 -0.94 5.89
C HIS A 122 -2.41 -1.86 5.54
N LEU A 123 -3.45 -1.35 4.92
CA LEU A 123 -4.60 -2.15 4.51
C LEU A 123 -4.25 -3.27 3.52
N ILE A 124 -3.25 -3.06 2.65
CA ILE A 124 -2.73 -4.11 1.78
C ILE A 124 -2.22 -5.30 2.60
N VAL A 125 -1.52 -5.01 3.71
CA VAL A 125 -1.00 -6.04 4.61
C VAL A 125 -2.13 -6.70 5.40
N CYS A 126 -3.09 -5.92 5.89
CA CYS A 126 -4.28 -6.46 6.56
C CYS A 126 -5.04 -7.43 5.65
N ALA A 127 -5.22 -7.07 4.38
CA ALA A 127 -5.90 -7.93 3.40
C ALA A 127 -5.11 -9.21 3.05
N ALA A 128 -3.80 -9.27 3.31
CA ALA A 128 -2.99 -10.46 3.07
C ALA A 128 -3.19 -11.57 4.13
N ASP A 129 -3.79 -11.23 5.29
CA ASP A 129 -4.15 -12.19 6.34
C ASP A 129 -2.97 -13.08 6.79
N PHE A 130 -1.89 -12.43 7.24
CA PHE A 130 -0.69 -13.12 7.69
C PHE A 130 -0.91 -13.92 8.97
N ALA A 131 -0.23 -15.07 9.09
CA ALA A 131 -0.27 -15.93 10.25
C ALA A 131 1.15 -16.24 10.77
N ARG A 132 1.28 -16.50 12.06
CA ARG A 132 2.54 -16.94 12.70
C ARG A 132 3.12 -18.16 11.98
N GLY A 133 4.44 -18.19 11.88
CA GLY A 133 5.19 -19.29 11.30
C GLY A 133 5.22 -19.33 9.76
N GLN A 134 4.55 -18.41 9.07
CA GLN A 134 4.58 -18.33 7.61
C GLN A 134 5.96 -17.95 7.08
N ARG A 135 6.22 -18.38 5.85
CA ARG A 135 7.35 -17.92 5.04
C ARG A 135 6.83 -16.92 4.02
N VAL A 136 7.28 -15.68 4.12
CA VAL A 136 6.86 -14.55 3.29
C VAL A 136 8.02 -14.10 2.41
N LEU A 137 7.73 -13.77 1.16
CA LEU A 137 8.63 -13.07 0.24
C LEU A 137 8.04 -11.70 -0.09
N ASP A 138 8.81 -10.64 0.10
CA ASP A 138 8.48 -9.28 -0.36
C ASP A 138 9.46 -8.90 -1.47
N VAL A 139 8.98 -8.89 -2.72
CA VAL A 139 9.85 -8.86 -3.91
C VAL A 139 10.42 -7.47 -4.20
N CYS A 140 9.70 -6.41 -3.81
CA CYS A 140 10.10 -5.02 -4.02
C CYS A 140 9.96 -4.23 -2.71
N ALA A 141 10.62 -4.73 -1.66
CA ALA A 141 10.33 -4.40 -0.27
C ALA A 141 10.69 -2.98 0.18
N ALA A 142 11.69 -2.34 -0.44
CA ALA A 142 12.21 -1.07 0.07
C ALA A 142 11.18 0.08 0.02
N PRO A 143 11.02 0.82 1.12
CA PRO A 143 11.88 0.92 2.31
C PRO A 143 11.57 -0.05 3.46
N GLY A 144 10.67 -1.02 3.30
CA GLY A 144 10.40 -2.07 4.28
C GLY A 144 9.02 -2.03 4.94
N GLY A 145 8.20 -1.02 4.65
CA GLY A 145 6.93 -0.81 5.36
C GLY A 145 5.99 -2.03 5.34
N LYS A 146 5.83 -2.71 4.19
CA LYS A 146 4.99 -3.91 4.08
C LYS A 146 5.60 -5.12 4.78
N SER A 147 6.92 -5.31 4.66
CA SER A 147 7.66 -6.33 5.41
C SER A 147 7.54 -6.15 6.93
N PHE A 148 7.64 -4.90 7.44
CA PHE A 148 7.48 -4.64 8.88
C PHE A 148 6.06 -4.93 9.35
N ALA A 149 5.06 -4.50 8.59
CA ALA A 149 3.66 -4.75 8.93
C ALA A 149 3.32 -6.25 8.86
N ALA A 150 3.90 -7.01 7.92
CA ALA A 150 3.81 -8.47 7.87
C ALA A 150 4.45 -9.10 9.13
N ALA A 151 5.64 -8.65 9.54
CA ALA A 151 6.30 -9.12 10.75
C ALA A 151 5.46 -8.85 12.02
N PHE A 152 4.78 -7.69 12.09
CA PHE A 152 3.86 -7.38 13.17
C PHE A 152 2.66 -8.32 13.20
N ALA A 153 2.03 -8.56 12.05
CA ALA A 153 0.89 -9.47 11.92
C ALA A 153 1.26 -10.92 12.24
N MET A 154 2.50 -11.32 11.93
CA MET A 154 3.07 -12.63 12.26
C MET A 154 3.58 -12.70 13.70
N GLU A 155 3.46 -11.65 14.51
CA GLU A 155 4.01 -11.56 15.87
C GLU A 155 5.52 -11.87 15.93
N ASN A 156 6.26 -11.49 14.87
CA ASN A 156 7.68 -11.75 14.70
C ASN A 156 8.06 -13.25 14.67
N GLU A 157 7.11 -14.14 14.37
CA GLU A 157 7.29 -15.59 14.24
C GLU A 157 7.18 -16.01 12.78
N GLY A 158 8.16 -16.81 12.29
CA GLY A 158 8.28 -17.23 10.90
C GLY A 158 9.50 -16.65 10.20
N SER A 159 9.42 -16.39 8.89
CA SER A 159 10.52 -15.78 8.13
C SER A 159 10.01 -14.90 7.00
N ILE A 160 10.64 -13.74 6.83
CA ILE A 160 10.35 -12.79 5.76
C ILE A 160 11.63 -12.54 4.99
N LEU A 161 11.63 -12.82 3.69
CA LEU A 161 12.71 -12.44 2.79
C LEU A 161 12.31 -11.16 2.04
N SER A 162 12.95 -10.05 2.41
CA SER A 162 12.70 -8.73 1.83
C SER A 162 13.72 -8.43 0.73
N CYS A 163 13.26 -8.30 -0.50
CA CYS A 163 14.09 -8.09 -1.67
C CYS A 163 13.93 -6.67 -2.25
N ASP A 164 14.97 -6.16 -2.85
CA ASP A 164 14.92 -4.98 -3.73
C ASP A 164 16.03 -5.12 -4.78
N LEU A 165 15.86 -4.46 -5.93
CA LEU A 165 16.87 -4.43 -6.99
C LEU A 165 18.18 -3.78 -6.50
N HIS A 166 18.10 -2.80 -5.61
CA HIS A 166 19.22 -1.97 -5.19
C HIS A 166 19.67 -2.29 -3.75
N GLU A 167 20.88 -2.84 -3.59
CA GLU A 167 21.47 -3.16 -2.28
C GLU A 167 21.47 -1.99 -1.30
N ASN A 168 21.72 -0.76 -1.78
CA ASN A 168 21.74 0.41 -0.92
C ASN A 168 20.40 0.72 -0.24
N LYS A 169 19.28 0.27 -0.82
CA LYS A 169 17.95 0.42 -0.22
C LYS A 169 17.70 -0.60 0.88
N LEU A 170 18.32 -1.78 0.82
CA LEU A 170 18.16 -2.85 1.81
C LEU A 170 18.70 -2.44 3.18
N LYS A 171 19.67 -1.52 3.23
CA LYS A 171 20.16 -0.94 4.48
C LYS A 171 19.02 -0.35 5.31
N ARG A 172 18.10 0.37 4.67
CA ARG A 172 16.93 0.98 5.36
C ARG A 172 16.02 -0.08 5.97
N ILE A 173 15.85 -1.23 5.30
CA ILE A 173 15.05 -2.34 5.82
C ILE A 173 15.73 -2.92 7.06
N ARG A 174 17.04 -3.18 7.01
CA ARG A 174 17.79 -3.72 8.14
C ARG A 174 17.78 -2.79 9.36
N GLU A 175 18.04 -1.50 9.15
CA GLU A 175 18.00 -0.49 10.20
C GLU A 175 16.59 -0.33 10.79
N GLY A 176 15.56 -0.34 9.93
CA GLY A 176 14.16 -0.29 10.35
C GLY A 176 13.76 -1.52 11.18
N ALA A 177 14.11 -2.73 10.73
CA ALA A 177 13.85 -3.97 11.45
C ALA A 177 14.53 -3.97 12.84
N GLN A 178 15.80 -3.56 12.88
CA GLN A 178 16.55 -3.44 14.14
C GLN A 178 15.87 -2.46 15.11
N ARG A 179 15.52 -1.27 14.64
CA ARG A 179 14.85 -0.24 15.46
C ARG A 179 13.51 -0.75 16.00
N LEU A 180 12.75 -1.44 15.16
CA LEU A 180 11.43 -1.98 15.50
C LEU A 180 11.49 -3.25 16.36
N GLY A 181 12.67 -3.87 16.52
CA GLY A 181 12.84 -5.13 17.24
C GLY A 181 12.37 -6.36 16.45
N ILE A 182 12.34 -6.27 15.13
CA ILE A 182 11.96 -7.38 14.25
C ILE A 182 13.20 -8.23 13.97
N THR A 183 13.08 -9.55 14.17
CA THR A 183 14.16 -10.52 14.00
C THR A 183 13.91 -11.53 12.86
N CYS A 184 12.67 -11.61 12.35
CA CYS A 184 12.28 -12.58 11.34
C CYS A 184 12.53 -12.11 9.89
N ILE A 185 13.15 -10.91 9.69
CA ILE A 185 13.41 -10.35 8.35
C ILE A 185 14.87 -10.60 7.95
N GLU A 186 15.03 -11.20 6.77
CA GLU A 186 16.28 -11.25 6.01
C GLU A 186 16.16 -10.39 4.75
N THR A 187 17.29 -9.93 4.19
CA THR A 187 17.29 -9.08 2.99
C THR A 187 18.18 -9.64 1.89
N ALA A 188 17.76 -9.50 0.63
CA ALA A 188 18.55 -9.90 -0.54
C ALA A 188 18.41 -8.90 -1.70
N ALA A 189 19.52 -8.53 -2.35
CA ALA A 189 19.49 -7.76 -3.58
C ALA A 189 19.16 -8.65 -4.77
N VAL A 190 17.98 -8.46 -5.36
CA VAL A 190 17.48 -9.31 -6.44
C VAL A 190 16.64 -8.48 -7.41
N ASP A 191 16.84 -8.71 -8.70
CA ASP A 191 15.88 -8.26 -9.70
C ASP A 191 14.62 -9.13 -9.62
N GLY A 192 13.47 -8.53 -9.29
CA GLY A 192 12.19 -9.23 -9.18
C GLY A 192 11.74 -9.95 -10.46
N ARG A 193 12.33 -9.59 -11.61
CA ARG A 193 12.09 -10.26 -12.92
C ARG A 193 12.93 -11.51 -13.12
N ALA A 194 14.00 -11.70 -12.33
CA ALA A 194 14.95 -12.81 -12.49
C ALA A 194 14.54 -14.01 -11.62
N PHE A 195 14.31 -15.15 -12.26
CA PHE A 195 13.89 -16.37 -11.55
C PHE A 195 14.98 -16.99 -10.70
N ARG A 196 14.64 -17.33 -9.48
CA ARG A 196 15.47 -18.05 -8.50
C ARG A 196 14.89 -19.44 -8.27
N LYS A 197 15.52 -20.46 -8.85
CA LYS A 197 15.04 -21.85 -8.77
C LYS A 197 14.91 -22.34 -7.33
N GLU A 198 15.80 -21.91 -6.47
CA GLU A 198 15.84 -22.26 -5.06
C GLU A 198 14.64 -21.73 -4.24
N TRP A 199 13.88 -20.79 -4.80
CA TRP A 199 12.68 -20.19 -4.15
C TRP A 199 11.36 -20.77 -4.65
N ALA A 200 11.38 -21.54 -5.73
CA ALA A 200 10.18 -22.04 -6.38
C ALA A 200 9.26 -22.79 -5.41
N GLY A 201 8.02 -22.37 -5.30
CA GLY A 201 6.98 -22.98 -4.47
C GLY A 201 7.27 -22.99 -2.97
N LYS A 202 8.08 -22.05 -2.44
CA LYS A 202 8.53 -22.10 -1.04
C LYS A 202 7.83 -21.13 -0.09
N PHE A 203 7.07 -20.16 -0.58
CA PHE A 203 6.50 -19.10 0.24
C PHE A 203 4.99 -19.28 0.40
N ASP A 204 4.51 -19.09 1.62
CA ASP A 204 3.08 -19.11 1.95
C ASP A 204 2.40 -17.86 1.41
N VAL A 205 3.08 -16.72 1.49
CA VAL A 205 2.65 -15.43 0.94
C VAL A 205 3.79 -14.78 0.16
N VAL A 206 3.48 -14.27 -1.02
CA VAL A 206 4.41 -13.45 -1.82
C VAL A 206 3.78 -12.07 -2.04
N ILE A 207 4.49 -11.02 -1.64
CA ILE A 207 4.10 -9.61 -1.82
C ILE A 207 4.81 -9.06 -3.05
N CYS A 208 4.03 -8.56 -4.00
CA CYS A 208 4.46 -7.83 -5.18
C CYS A 208 4.01 -6.38 -5.10
N ASP A 209 4.68 -5.56 -4.28
CA ASP A 209 4.48 -4.11 -4.26
C ASP A 209 5.34 -3.47 -5.34
N VAL A 210 4.85 -3.56 -6.58
CA VAL A 210 5.66 -3.29 -7.76
C VAL A 210 5.95 -1.81 -7.98
N PRO A 211 7.07 -1.45 -8.63
CA PRO A 211 7.31 -0.07 -9.07
C PRO A 211 6.17 0.39 -10.00
N CYS A 212 5.63 1.57 -9.72
CA CYS A 212 4.47 2.12 -10.42
C CYS A 212 4.62 3.63 -10.65
N SER A 213 3.67 4.23 -11.37
CA SER A 213 3.66 5.69 -11.65
C SER A 213 3.58 6.55 -10.39
N GLY A 214 2.97 6.02 -9.32
CA GLY A 214 2.79 6.75 -8.07
C GLY A 214 1.68 7.80 -8.11
N LEU A 215 0.80 7.77 -9.10
CA LEU A 215 -0.25 8.78 -9.26
C LEU A 215 -1.31 8.79 -8.13
N GLY A 216 -1.28 7.82 -7.24
CA GLY A 216 -2.11 7.81 -6.04
C GLY A 216 -1.52 8.57 -4.84
N ILE A 217 -0.22 8.95 -4.90
CA ILE A 217 0.50 9.58 -3.79
C ILE A 217 1.06 10.96 -4.11
N ILE A 218 0.45 11.66 -5.09
CA ILE A 218 0.89 12.98 -5.54
C ILE A 218 0.91 13.98 -4.37
N ARG A 219 -0.08 13.94 -3.47
CA ARG A 219 -0.11 14.83 -2.30
C ARG A 219 1.13 14.70 -1.39
N LYS A 220 1.78 13.53 -1.36
CA LYS A 220 3.03 13.27 -0.62
C LYS A 220 4.29 13.51 -1.45
N LYS A 221 4.19 13.32 -2.76
CA LYS A 221 5.29 13.45 -3.72
C LYS A 221 4.84 14.28 -4.91
N PRO A 222 4.69 15.60 -4.75
CA PRO A 222 4.10 16.48 -5.78
C PRO A 222 4.88 16.50 -7.09
N ASP A 223 6.17 16.16 -7.08
CA ASP A 223 7.00 16.10 -8.29
C ASP A 223 6.52 15.05 -9.30
N ILE A 224 5.80 14.02 -8.84
CA ILE A 224 5.25 12.97 -9.70
C ILE A 224 4.34 13.55 -10.78
N ARG A 225 3.57 14.60 -10.48
CA ARG A 225 2.65 15.24 -11.45
C ARG A 225 3.36 15.84 -12.67
N TYR A 226 4.66 16.13 -12.56
CA TYR A 226 5.45 16.77 -13.62
C TYR A 226 6.34 15.80 -14.38
N LYS A 227 6.29 14.51 -14.08
CA LYS A 227 6.99 13.49 -14.86
C LYS A 227 6.40 13.37 -16.27
N ASP A 228 7.24 13.00 -17.21
CA ASP A 228 6.77 12.69 -18.56
C ASP A 228 5.90 11.43 -18.55
N VAL A 229 4.75 11.48 -19.21
CA VAL A 229 3.86 10.33 -19.36
C VAL A 229 4.56 9.13 -20.00
N GLN A 230 5.58 9.39 -20.84
CA GLN A 230 6.37 8.34 -21.47
C GLN A 230 7.18 7.52 -20.45
N GLU A 231 7.56 8.10 -19.30
CA GLU A 231 8.24 7.37 -18.22
C GLU A 231 7.37 6.26 -17.62
N PHE A 232 6.06 6.38 -17.75
CA PHE A 232 5.11 5.41 -17.22
C PHE A 232 4.76 4.29 -18.22
N SER A 233 5.03 4.48 -19.50
CA SER A 233 4.61 3.56 -20.56
C SER A 233 5.20 2.16 -20.46
N ALA A 234 6.40 2.02 -19.91
CA ALA A 234 7.06 0.73 -19.72
C ALA A 234 6.69 0.01 -18.39
N LEU A 235 6.00 0.71 -17.45
CA LEU A 235 5.71 0.16 -16.14
C LEU A 235 4.82 -1.09 -16.18
N PRO A 236 3.72 -1.15 -16.95
CA PRO A 236 2.88 -2.34 -17.00
C PRO A 236 3.62 -3.60 -17.47
N GLU A 237 4.59 -3.48 -18.37
CA GLU A 237 5.42 -4.61 -18.81
C GLU A 237 6.35 -5.09 -17.69
N ILE A 238 7.01 -4.15 -16.99
CA ILE A 238 7.87 -4.47 -15.84
C ILE A 238 7.05 -5.12 -14.72
N GLN A 239 5.87 -4.60 -14.45
CA GLN A 239 4.95 -5.10 -13.42
C GLN A 239 4.49 -6.52 -13.73
N ARG A 240 4.09 -6.80 -14.98
CA ARG A 240 3.77 -8.17 -15.43
C ARG A 240 4.96 -9.11 -15.24
N ALA A 241 6.15 -8.72 -15.67
CA ALA A 241 7.33 -9.56 -15.54
C ALA A 241 7.66 -9.91 -14.07
N ILE A 242 7.48 -8.95 -13.15
CA ILE A 242 7.65 -9.19 -11.72
C ILE A 242 6.56 -10.12 -11.18
N LEU A 243 5.28 -9.89 -11.53
CA LEU A 243 4.15 -10.70 -11.11
C LEU A 243 4.28 -12.16 -11.58
N GLU A 244 4.58 -12.36 -12.87
CA GLU A 244 4.84 -13.67 -13.50
C GLU A 244 5.93 -14.46 -12.78
N ASN A 245 7.05 -13.79 -12.50
CA ASN A 245 8.15 -14.42 -11.79
C ASN A 245 7.79 -14.75 -10.34
N SER A 246 7.11 -13.84 -9.66
CA SER A 246 6.72 -13.97 -8.26
C SER A 246 5.72 -15.08 -8.01
N ALA A 247 4.79 -15.31 -8.95
CA ALA A 247 3.82 -16.39 -8.90
C ALA A 247 4.48 -17.77 -8.76
N ARG A 248 5.66 -17.95 -9.38
CA ARG A 248 6.43 -19.21 -9.33
C ARG A 248 6.98 -19.52 -7.94
N TYR A 249 7.04 -18.56 -7.04
CA TYR A 249 7.54 -18.71 -5.68
C TYR A 249 6.46 -19.08 -4.67
N VAL A 250 5.19 -18.88 -5.05
CA VAL A 250 4.04 -19.19 -4.20
C VAL A 250 3.85 -20.69 -4.05
N LYS A 251 3.67 -21.18 -2.82
CA LYS A 251 3.26 -22.56 -2.54
C LYS A 251 1.88 -22.83 -3.13
N ARG A 252 1.58 -24.10 -3.38
CA ARG A 252 0.21 -24.54 -3.65
C ARG A 252 -0.69 -24.14 -2.48
N GLY A 253 -1.83 -23.51 -2.78
CA GLY A 253 -2.72 -22.95 -1.78
C GLY A 253 -2.17 -21.68 -1.10
N GLY A 254 -1.00 -21.19 -1.49
CA GLY A 254 -0.42 -19.94 -1.01
C GLY A 254 -1.05 -18.70 -1.63
N LEU A 255 -0.68 -17.54 -1.15
CA LEU A 255 -1.21 -16.25 -1.53
C LEU A 255 -0.18 -15.41 -2.29
N LEU A 256 -0.60 -14.82 -3.39
CA LEU A 256 0.12 -13.78 -4.12
C LEU A 256 -0.64 -12.47 -3.96
N VAL A 257 0.03 -11.46 -3.41
CA VAL A 257 -0.53 -10.13 -3.20
C VAL A 257 0.16 -9.18 -4.17
N TYR A 258 -0.61 -8.59 -5.08
CA TYR A 258 -0.13 -7.57 -6.00
C TYR A 258 -0.61 -6.21 -5.53
N SER A 259 0.28 -5.22 -5.47
CA SER A 259 -0.08 -3.86 -5.04
C SER A 259 0.71 -2.78 -5.74
N THR A 260 0.09 -1.60 -5.83
CA THR A 260 0.69 -0.38 -6.37
C THR A 260 0.25 0.84 -5.55
N CYS A 261 0.96 1.95 -5.68
CA CYS A 261 0.54 3.26 -5.17
C CYS A 261 0.01 4.17 -6.31
N THR A 262 -0.72 3.59 -7.26
CA THR A 262 -1.38 4.31 -8.35
C THR A 262 -2.86 3.92 -8.44
N ILE A 263 -3.64 4.78 -9.09
CA ILE A 263 -5.07 4.53 -9.35
C ILE A 263 -5.33 4.13 -10.82
N LEU A 264 -4.27 3.93 -11.61
CA LEU A 264 -4.40 3.62 -13.03
C LEU A 264 -4.75 2.16 -13.27
N PRO A 265 -5.88 1.85 -13.95
CA PRO A 265 -6.28 0.48 -14.25
C PRO A 265 -5.23 -0.32 -15.02
N GLU A 266 -4.47 0.33 -15.92
CA GLU A 266 -3.42 -0.30 -16.73
C GLU A 266 -2.22 -0.79 -15.92
N GLU A 267 -2.02 -0.27 -14.69
CA GLU A 267 -1.00 -0.73 -13.77
C GLU A 267 -1.57 -1.63 -12.65
N ASN A 268 -2.89 -1.76 -12.57
CA ASN A 268 -3.62 -2.42 -11.50
C ASN A 268 -4.36 -3.67 -12.01
N GLU A 269 -5.71 -3.61 -12.07
CA GLU A 269 -6.55 -4.75 -12.44
C GLU A 269 -6.25 -5.30 -13.84
N GLN A 270 -5.86 -4.47 -14.80
CA GLN A 270 -5.51 -4.97 -16.14
C GLN A 270 -4.27 -5.87 -16.10
N VAL A 271 -3.28 -5.58 -15.25
CA VAL A 271 -2.11 -6.45 -15.07
C VAL A 271 -2.51 -7.79 -14.46
N THR A 272 -3.34 -7.77 -13.41
CA THR A 272 -3.75 -9.00 -12.72
C THR A 272 -4.79 -9.80 -13.49
N ASP A 273 -5.69 -9.16 -14.25
CA ASP A 273 -6.65 -9.83 -15.13
C ASP A 273 -5.94 -10.56 -16.28
N ASP A 274 -4.95 -9.91 -16.90
CA ASP A 274 -4.16 -10.52 -17.96
C ASP A 274 -3.32 -11.69 -17.42
N PHE A 275 -2.76 -11.55 -16.22
CA PHE A 275 -2.08 -12.64 -15.52
C PHE A 275 -3.02 -13.83 -15.29
N LEU A 276 -4.22 -13.62 -14.77
CA LEU A 276 -5.18 -14.70 -14.49
C LEU A 276 -5.70 -15.39 -15.76
N LYS A 277 -5.74 -14.71 -16.91
CA LYS A 277 -6.07 -15.34 -18.21
C LYS A 277 -4.98 -16.33 -18.66
N ALA A 278 -3.73 -16.07 -18.29
CA ALA A 278 -2.58 -16.90 -18.65
C ALA A 278 -2.26 -17.99 -17.61
N HIS A 279 -2.75 -17.85 -16.37
CA HIS A 279 -2.43 -18.67 -15.21
C HIS A 279 -3.70 -19.23 -14.55
N ASP A 280 -4.22 -20.32 -15.08
CA ASP A 280 -5.43 -20.97 -14.58
C ASP A 280 -5.27 -21.59 -13.19
N GLU A 281 -4.03 -21.75 -12.72
CA GLU A 281 -3.69 -22.20 -11.36
C GLU A 281 -3.89 -21.13 -10.28
N PHE A 282 -4.18 -19.86 -10.65
CA PHE A 282 -4.53 -18.79 -9.72
C PHE A 282 -5.99 -18.36 -9.90
N THR A 283 -6.53 -17.73 -8.85
CA THR A 283 -7.84 -17.09 -8.88
C THR A 283 -7.86 -15.90 -7.95
N TYR A 284 -8.71 -14.91 -8.22
CA TYR A 284 -9.01 -13.88 -7.21
C TYR A 284 -9.57 -14.51 -5.95
N GLU A 285 -9.13 -14.01 -4.81
CA GLU A 285 -9.66 -14.39 -3.51
C GLU A 285 -10.28 -13.16 -2.82
N ALA A 286 -11.56 -13.26 -2.50
CA ALA A 286 -12.29 -12.19 -1.83
C ALA A 286 -11.69 -11.86 -0.45
N PHE A 287 -11.76 -10.60 -0.06
CA PHE A 287 -11.32 -10.10 1.24
C PHE A 287 -12.23 -8.97 1.72
N SER A 288 -12.16 -8.68 3.01
CA SER A 288 -12.87 -7.54 3.60
C SER A 288 -11.90 -6.61 4.30
N LEU A 289 -12.17 -5.30 4.24
CA LEU A 289 -11.44 -4.28 4.95
C LEU A 289 -12.07 -4.03 6.34
N PRO A 290 -11.32 -3.42 7.29
CA PRO A 290 -11.82 -3.14 8.64
C PRO A 290 -13.09 -2.29 8.70
N ASN A 291 -13.35 -1.44 7.68
CA ASN A 291 -14.58 -0.65 7.57
C ASN A 291 -15.78 -1.45 7.02
N GLY A 292 -15.64 -2.77 6.83
CA GLY A 292 -16.70 -3.64 6.31
C GLY A 292 -16.84 -3.65 4.78
N VAL A 293 -16.01 -2.89 4.05
CA VAL A 293 -15.97 -2.97 2.58
C VAL A 293 -15.39 -4.30 2.16
N SER A 294 -16.16 -5.06 1.36
CA SER A 294 -15.73 -6.33 0.79
C SER A 294 -15.34 -6.17 -0.67
N ALA A 295 -14.26 -6.84 -1.07
CA ALA A 295 -13.76 -6.87 -2.43
C ALA A 295 -13.70 -8.30 -2.96
N PRO A 296 -14.06 -8.55 -4.22
CA PRO A 296 -14.06 -9.90 -4.81
C PRO A 296 -12.65 -10.45 -5.09
N GLY A 297 -11.60 -9.71 -4.77
CA GLY A 297 -10.19 -10.06 -4.96
C GLY A 297 -9.34 -8.92 -5.48
N HIS A 298 -9.98 -7.80 -5.85
CA HIS A 298 -9.30 -6.57 -6.27
C HIS A 298 -10.01 -5.35 -5.69
N LEU A 299 -9.24 -4.33 -5.31
CA LEU A 299 -9.73 -3.05 -4.81
C LEU A 299 -8.74 -1.92 -5.11
N THR A 300 -9.27 -0.78 -5.57
CA THR A 300 -8.49 0.46 -5.68
C THR A 300 -9.07 1.50 -4.71
N LEU A 301 -8.23 1.96 -3.79
CA LEU A 301 -8.50 3.06 -2.87
C LEU A 301 -8.12 4.39 -3.55
N SER A 302 -8.85 5.45 -3.20
CA SER A 302 -8.54 6.79 -3.70
C SER A 302 -8.72 7.86 -2.63
N PRO A 303 -7.88 8.92 -2.63
CA PRO A 303 -7.79 9.87 -1.53
C PRO A 303 -9.11 10.57 -1.21
N GLN A 304 -9.86 10.97 -2.23
CA GLN A 304 -11.10 11.73 -2.07
C GLN A 304 -12.27 10.88 -1.55
N ARG A 305 -12.19 9.56 -1.66
CA ARG A 305 -13.24 8.61 -1.26
C ARG A 305 -12.96 7.93 0.05
N ASP A 306 -11.70 7.53 0.23
CA ASP A 306 -11.33 6.54 1.25
C ASP A 306 -10.51 7.13 2.39
N ASN A 307 -10.19 8.44 2.35
CA ASN A 307 -9.33 9.14 3.31
C ASN A 307 -7.97 8.46 3.51
N THR A 308 -7.42 7.87 2.44
CA THR A 308 -6.10 7.23 2.40
C THR A 308 -5.30 7.78 1.23
N ASP A 309 -4.09 7.30 0.99
CA ASP A 309 -3.47 7.50 -0.33
C ASP A 309 -4.15 6.62 -1.38
N GLY A 310 -4.00 6.99 -2.65
CA GLY A 310 -4.43 6.15 -3.77
C GLY A 310 -3.53 4.93 -3.89
N SER A 311 -4.13 3.76 -3.74
CA SER A 311 -3.42 2.47 -3.85
C SER A 311 -4.33 1.39 -4.38
N SER A 312 -3.74 0.40 -5.04
CA SER A 312 -4.46 -0.76 -5.51
C SER A 312 -3.91 -2.04 -4.90
N LEU A 313 -4.80 -2.98 -4.68
CA LEU A 313 -4.53 -4.29 -4.13
C LEU A 313 -5.27 -5.35 -4.92
N SER A 314 -4.56 -6.41 -5.33
CA SER A 314 -5.16 -7.65 -5.80
C SER A 314 -4.67 -8.82 -4.96
N ARG A 315 -5.59 -9.67 -4.53
CA ARG A 315 -5.36 -10.87 -3.75
C ARG A 315 -5.62 -12.10 -4.63
N LEU A 316 -4.57 -12.88 -4.87
CA LEU A 316 -4.58 -14.00 -5.80
C LEU A 316 -4.22 -15.30 -5.05
N ARG A 317 -5.12 -16.29 -5.06
CA ARG A 317 -4.89 -17.58 -4.42
C ARG A 317 -4.40 -18.60 -5.43
N SER A 318 -3.26 -19.27 -5.15
CA SER A 318 -2.83 -20.46 -5.87
C SER A 318 -3.75 -21.63 -5.53
N LYS A 319 -4.29 -22.29 -6.55
CA LYS A 319 -5.21 -23.43 -6.38
C LYS A 319 -4.48 -24.63 -5.82
N THR A 320 -5.12 -25.33 -4.90
CA THR A 320 -4.73 -26.68 -4.50
C THR A 320 -5.32 -27.65 -5.53
N HIS A 321 -4.52 -28.17 -6.46
CA HIS A 321 -5.01 -29.22 -7.36
C HIS A 321 -5.07 -30.54 -6.59
N ASP A 322 -6.24 -30.89 -6.08
CA ASP A 322 -6.60 -32.27 -5.85
C ASP A 322 -7.02 -32.89 -7.20
N ARG A 323 -6.13 -33.63 -7.83
CA ARG A 323 -6.47 -34.47 -8.99
C ARG A 323 -7.30 -35.71 -8.60
N PHE A 324 -7.78 -35.82 -7.38
CA PHE A 324 -8.64 -36.90 -6.95
C PHE A 324 -9.67 -36.39 -5.91
N THR A 325 -10.81 -35.93 -6.39
CA THR A 325 -12.10 -36.14 -5.67
C THR A 325 -13.20 -36.31 -6.70
N VAL A 326 -13.48 -37.57 -6.95
CA VAL A 326 -14.79 -38.06 -7.37
C VAL A 326 -15.82 -37.51 -6.38
N ASN A 327 -16.91 -36.93 -6.93
CA ASN A 327 -18.15 -36.55 -6.28
C ASN A 327 -18.40 -37.08 -4.87
N HIS A 328 -18.42 -36.19 -3.90
CA HIS A 328 -19.37 -36.29 -2.79
C HIS A 328 -19.90 -34.90 -2.43
N LEU A 329 -21.21 -34.83 -2.52
CA LEU A 329 -22.10 -33.73 -2.18
C LEU A 329 -21.91 -33.23 -0.75
N GLY A 330 -21.95 -31.93 -0.55
CA GLY A 330 -22.51 -31.32 0.63
C GLY A 330 -21.55 -30.64 1.59
N GLY A 331 -21.72 -29.37 1.76
CA GLY A 331 -21.28 -28.63 2.94
C GLY A 331 -20.52 -27.34 2.66
N ASN A 332 -21.19 -26.33 2.12
CA ASN A 332 -20.75 -24.94 2.21
C ASN A 332 -20.81 -24.49 3.67
N HIS A 333 -19.67 -24.43 4.35
CA HIS A 333 -19.52 -23.57 5.51
C HIS A 333 -18.66 -22.37 5.06
N PRO A 334 -19.20 -21.14 5.06
CA PRO A 334 -18.38 -19.97 4.93
C PRO A 334 -17.41 -19.90 6.12
N ARG A 335 -16.12 -19.81 5.86
CA ARG A 335 -15.15 -19.47 6.91
C ARG A 335 -15.52 -18.08 7.42
N ALA A 336 -15.65 -17.96 8.73
CA ALA A 336 -15.90 -16.68 9.39
C ALA A 336 -14.84 -15.65 8.98
N SER A 337 -15.28 -14.45 8.71
CA SER A 337 -14.41 -13.29 8.49
C SER A 337 -13.46 -13.14 9.67
N PRO A 338 -12.19 -12.76 9.48
CA PRO A 338 -11.29 -12.47 10.59
C PRO A 338 -11.92 -11.43 11.51
N ASP A 339 -11.98 -11.73 12.79
CA ASP A 339 -12.42 -10.79 13.81
C ASP A 339 -11.29 -9.82 14.13
N TRP A 340 -11.32 -8.67 13.51
CA TRP A 340 -10.33 -7.60 13.67
C TRP A 340 -10.37 -6.95 15.06
N SER A 341 -11.37 -7.27 15.88
CA SER A 341 -11.48 -6.77 17.27
C SER A 341 -10.43 -7.38 18.21
N THR A 342 -9.75 -8.46 17.79
CA THR A 342 -8.80 -9.21 18.62
C THR A 342 -7.31 -8.82 18.40
N VAL A 343 -6.98 -7.85 17.56
CA VAL A 343 -5.60 -7.33 17.43
C VAL A 343 -5.21 -6.43 18.62
N VAL A 344 -6.07 -6.31 19.61
CA VAL A 344 -5.75 -5.72 20.92
C VAL A 344 -5.33 -6.85 21.84
N PRO A 345 -4.11 -6.87 22.44
CA PRO A 345 -3.72 -7.86 23.41
C PRO A 345 -4.73 -7.87 24.57
N ARG A 346 -5.29 -9.03 24.89
CA ARG A 346 -6.06 -9.19 26.14
C ARG A 346 -5.11 -8.88 27.29
N GLN A 347 -5.49 -7.90 28.10
CA GLN A 347 -4.82 -7.63 29.38
C GLN A 347 -4.93 -8.89 30.24
N ALA A 348 -3.77 -9.38 30.70
CA ALA A 348 -3.65 -10.16 31.91
C ALA A 348 -3.14 -9.22 33.01
#